data_8ccea75529cf96d811746e62b1d75f25
#
_entry.id   8ccea75529cf96d811746e62b1d75f25
#
_cell.length_a   1.000
_cell.length_b   1.000
_cell.length_c   1.000
_cell.angle_alpha   90.00
_cell.angle_beta   90.00
_cell.angle_gamma   90.00
#
_symmetry.space_group_name_H-M   'P 1'
#
loop_
_entity.id
_entity.type
_entity.pdbx_description
1 polymer ?
#
loop_
_entity_poly.entity_id
_entity_poly.type
_entity_poly.pdbx_seq_one_letter_code
_entity_poly.pdbx_strand_id
1 'polypeptide(L)' 'MTVPGGRWAVSLHRGSYETLWQSWNRLYRDWLPASECVTRDAAPFEIYLDDKKTIPQEELRTEIWIPIE' A
#
# COMPACT_ATOMS: atom_id res chain seq x y z
N MET A 1 4.85 14.09 -6.77
CA MET A 1 3.40 13.82 -6.72
C MET A 1 2.79 14.50 -5.51
N THR A 2 1.66 15.14 -5.69
CA THR A 2 0.96 15.80 -4.58
C THR A 2 -0.04 14.82 -3.98
N VAL A 3 0.07 14.61 -2.66
CA VAL A 3 -0.85 13.73 -1.94
C VAL A 3 -2.03 14.56 -1.45
N PRO A 4 -3.28 14.17 -1.77
CA PRO A 4 -4.45 14.90 -1.23
C PRO A 4 -4.45 14.87 0.28
N GLY A 5 -5.02 15.92 0.88
CA GLY A 5 -5.17 15.99 2.34
C GLY A 5 -6.08 14.89 2.86
N GLY A 6 -6.11 14.72 4.19
CA GLY A 6 -6.95 13.76 4.85
C GLY A 6 -6.13 12.62 5.47
N ARG A 7 -6.86 11.59 5.94
CA ARG A 7 -6.22 10.47 6.61
C ARG A 7 -5.91 9.35 5.63
N TRP A 8 -4.78 8.70 5.84
CA TRP A 8 -4.32 7.61 4.99
C TRP A 8 -3.84 6.46 5.86
N ALA A 9 -4.20 5.23 5.48
CA ALA A 9 -3.61 4.03 6.04
C ALA A 9 -2.45 3.63 5.13
N VAL A 10 -1.26 3.47 5.70
CA VAL A 10 -0.05 3.14 4.93
C VAL A 10 0.46 1.79 5.39
N SER A 11 0.70 0.90 4.44
CA SER A 11 1.27 -0.42 4.70
C SER A 11 2.52 -0.61 3.85
N LEU A 12 3.51 -1.29 4.40
CA LEU A 12 4.75 -1.58 3.69
C LEU A 12 4.71 -3.02 3.16
N HIS A 13 4.81 -3.15 1.85
CA HIS A 13 5.02 -4.45 1.20
C HIS A 13 6.51 -4.64 0.97
N ARG A 14 7.06 -5.76 1.42
CA ARG A 14 8.44 -6.13 1.16
C ARG A 14 8.46 -7.36 0.26
N GLY A 15 9.18 -7.25 -0.87
CA GLY A 15 9.29 -8.34 -1.81
C GLY A 15 8.96 -7.93 -3.23
N SER A 16 8.87 -8.92 -4.11
CA SER A 16 8.63 -8.71 -5.53
C SER A 16 7.32 -7.97 -5.80
N TYR A 17 7.33 -7.13 -6.83
CA TYR A 17 6.11 -6.48 -7.29
C TYR A 17 5.07 -7.48 -7.79
N GLU A 18 5.51 -8.68 -8.18
CA GLU A 18 4.59 -9.74 -8.63
C GLU A 18 3.69 -10.26 -7.50
N THR A 19 4.10 -10.09 -6.25
CA THR A 19 3.31 -10.51 -5.10
C THR A 19 2.60 -9.34 -4.42
N LEU A 20 2.70 -8.14 -4.98
CA LEU A 20 2.12 -6.93 -4.39
C LEU A 20 0.61 -7.04 -4.22
N TRP A 21 -0.08 -7.71 -5.15
CA TRP A 21 -1.52 -7.93 -5.07
C TRP A 21 -1.94 -8.68 -3.80
N GLN A 22 -1.07 -9.53 -3.27
CA GLN A 22 -1.36 -10.26 -2.03
C GLN A 22 -1.48 -9.30 -0.85
N SER A 23 -0.59 -8.29 -0.80
CA SER A 23 -0.65 -7.27 0.25
C SER A 23 -1.90 -6.40 0.12
N TRP A 24 -2.29 -6.05 -1.11
CA TRP A 24 -3.54 -5.33 -1.36
C TRP A 24 -4.74 -6.13 -0.85
N ASN A 25 -4.82 -7.42 -1.21
CA ASN A 25 -5.91 -8.28 -0.77
C ASN A 25 -5.96 -8.39 0.75
N ARG A 26 -4.81 -8.54 1.39
CA ARG A 26 -4.74 -8.65 2.84
C ARG A 26 -5.25 -7.38 3.52
N LEU A 27 -4.92 -6.21 2.97
CA LEU A 27 -5.39 -4.95 3.51
C LEU A 27 -6.92 -4.83 3.44
N TYR A 28 -7.50 -5.14 2.28
CA TYR A 28 -8.94 -5.00 2.09
C TYR A 28 -9.76 -6.11 2.73
N ARG A 29 -9.26 -7.34 2.76
CA ARG A 29 -9.99 -8.48 3.31
C ARG A 29 -9.85 -8.64 4.81
N ASP A 30 -8.64 -8.39 5.32
CA ASP A 30 -8.32 -8.73 6.71
C ASP A 30 -8.16 -7.49 7.57
N TRP A 31 -7.31 -6.54 7.13
CA TRP A 31 -7.00 -5.39 7.98
C TRP A 31 -8.16 -4.39 8.05
N LEU A 32 -8.71 -4.02 6.91
CA LEU A 32 -9.72 -2.96 6.86
C LEU A 32 -10.96 -3.31 7.67
N PRO A 33 -11.55 -4.52 7.52
CA PRO A 33 -12.69 -4.89 8.37
C PRO A 33 -12.35 -4.93 9.84
N ALA A 34 -11.17 -5.42 10.20
CA ALA A 34 -10.77 -5.54 11.61
C ALA A 34 -10.48 -4.18 12.24
N SER A 35 -10.04 -3.20 11.44
CA SER A 35 -9.66 -1.88 11.93
C SER A 35 -10.85 -0.97 12.19
N GLU A 36 -12.02 -1.33 11.68
CA GLU A 36 -13.24 -0.50 11.73
C GLU A 36 -13.09 0.82 10.97
N CYS A 37 -12.06 0.96 10.15
CA CYS A 37 -11.88 2.12 9.31
C CYS A 37 -12.78 2.04 8.08
N VAL A 38 -13.20 3.21 7.59
CA VAL A 38 -14.04 3.33 6.39
C VAL A 38 -13.20 4.03 5.33
N THR A 39 -13.24 3.51 4.10
CA THR A 39 -12.53 4.11 2.99
C THR A 39 -13.17 5.44 2.60
N ARG A 40 -12.31 6.38 2.20
CA ARG A 40 -12.72 7.70 1.76
C ARG A 40 -12.79 7.72 0.24
N ASP A 41 -13.57 8.63 -0.32
CA ASP A 41 -13.71 8.78 -1.77
C ASP A 41 -12.47 9.47 -2.36
N ALA A 42 -11.40 8.71 -2.47
CA ALA A 42 -10.15 9.12 -3.10
C ALA A 42 -9.47 7.86 -3.62
N ALA A 43 -8.56 8.01 -4.58
CA ALA A 43 -7.88 6.87 -5.16
C ALA A 43 -6.76 6.36 -4.26
N PRO A 44 -6.68 5.06 -3.99
CA PRO A 44 -5.50 4.49 -3.34
C PRO A 44 -4.32 4.50 -4.31
N PHE A 45 -3.10 4.46 -3.78
CA PHE A 45 -1.91 4.46 -4.62
C PHE A 45 -0.75 3.75 -3.96
N GLU A 46 0.31 3.52 -4.75
CA GLU A 46 1.53 2.86 -4.32
C GLU A 46 2.72 3.80 -4.50
N ILE A 47 3.68 3.72 -3.58
CA ILE A 47 4.95 4.43 -3.70
C ILE A 47 6.07 3.39 -3.69
N TYR A 48 6.84 3.33 -4.77
CA TYR A 48 7.97 2.41 -4.89
C TYR A 48 9.20 3.07 -4.28
N LEU A 49 9.71 2.48 -3.19
CA LEU A 49 10.81 3.08 -2.42
C LEU A 49 12.18 2.70 -2.98
N ASP A 50 12.28 1.59 -3.71
CA ASP A 50 13.54 1.07 -4.21
C ASP A 50 13.50 0.89 -5.72
N ASP A 51 14.71 0.87 -6.33
CA ASP A 51 14.86 0.63 -7.76
C ASP A 51 15.10 -0.86 -7.98
N LYS A 52 14.20 -1.53 -8.72
CA LYS A 52 14.32 -2.96 -8.99
C LYS A 52 15.56 -3.33 -9.79
N LYS A 53 16.23 -2.34 -10.41
CA LYS A 53 17.46 -2.57 -11.15
C LYS A 53 18.67 -2.70 -10.24
N THR A 54 18.61 -2.16 -9.03
CA THR A 54 19.74 -2.14 -8.11
C THR A 54 19.49 -2.95 -6.85
N ILE A 55 18.22 -3.27 -6.53
CA ILE A 55 17.84 -3.96 -5.30
C ILE A 55 17.28 -5.34 -5.67
N PRO A 56 17.70 -6.42 -4.98
CA PRO A 56 17.11 -7.75 -5.20
C PRO A 56 15.59 -7.74 -4.98
N GLN A 57 14.86 -8.57 -5.72
CA GLN A 57 13.40 -8.57 -5.67
C GLN A 57 12.87 -8.81 -4.26
N GLU A 58 13.49 -9.68 -3.49
CA GLU A 58 13.05 -10.02 -2.14
C GLU A 58 13.27 -8.88 -1.14
N GLU A 59 14.03 -7.87 -1.52
CA GLU A 59 14.32 -6.71 -0.66
C GLU A 59 13.60 -5.45 -1.12
N LEU A 60 12.86 -5.50 -2.23
CA LEU A 60 12.10 -4.34 -2.70
C LEU A 60 11.04 -3.94 -1.69
N ARG A 61 10.83 -2.63 -1.55
CA ARG A 61 9.83 -2.08 -0.63
C ARG A 61 8.85 -1.21 -1.41
N THR A 62 7.58 -1.39 -1.10
CA THR A 62 6.50 -0.60 -1.71
C THR A 62 5.54 -0.17 -0.63
N GLU A 63 5.23 1.11 -0.56
CA GLU A 63 4.19 1.61 0.34
C GLU A 63 2.85 1.56 -0.37
N ILE A 64 1.83 1.05 0.33
CA ILE A 64 0.45 1.02 -0.15
C ILE A 64 -0.32 2.04 0.68
N TRP A 65 -0.93 3.01 0.00
CA TRP A 65 -1.67 4.10 0.64
C TRP A 65 -3.14 3.96 0.34
N ILE A 66 -3.96 3.78 1.39
CA ILE A 66 -5.41 3.65 1.27
C ILE A 66 -6.05 4.85 1.95
N PRO A 67 -6.90 5.62 1.23
CA PRO A 67 -7.58 6.75 1.85
C PRO A 67 -8.65 6.27 2.83
N ILE A 68 -8.65 6.83 4.03
CA ILE A 68 -9.64 6.49 5.07
C ILE A 68 -10.27 7.76 5.63
N GLU A 69 -11.45 7.59 6.21
CA GLU A 69 -12.14 8.69 6.88
C GLU A 69 -11.54 9.03 8.23
#